data_e1e7fb8a45f6bb7f53272e3c9f10c02d
#
_entry.id   e1e7fb8a45f6bb7f53272e3c9f10c02d
#
_cell.length_a   1.000
_cell.length_b   1.000
_cell.length_c   1.000
_cell.angle_alpha   90.00
_cell.angle_beta   90.00
_cell.angle_gamma   90.00
#
_symmetry.space_group_name_H-M   'P 1'
#
loop_
_entity.id
_entity.type
_entity.pdbx_description
1 polymer ?
#
loop_
_entity_poly.entity_id
_entity_poly.type
_entity_poly.pdbx_seq_one_letter_code
_entity_poly.pdbx_strand_id
1 'polypeptide(L)'
;MPTFIKAGFWKEMCTPCTGYKDWLNLDKLIRKEAGTGVRGWVGSFYDTTNQTGNAGQVLTMSLNNSDPWNNGVSVVSGNQIRIANPGVYNIQFSAQMVKESGNSSSHVHVWLSQNGTDVPYSASQVSFPSNSVYIVAAWNWFFETTAPNEYVQLKWEINSNVNNGLVIESRSAVGNVPAIPGLIVTVNQVG
;
A
#
# COMPACT_ATOMS: atom_id res chain seq x y z
N MET A 1 -28.59 -14.85 2.07
CA MET A 1 -29.45 -15.35 0.95
C MET A 1 -29.43 -14.30 -0.13
N PRO A 2 -29.03 -14.60 -1.38
CA PRO A 2 -29.12 -13.62 -2.44
C PRO A 2 -30.60 -13.35 -2.74
N THR A 3 -30.97 -12.07 -2.67
CA THR A 3 -32.31 -11.60 -2.99
C THR A 3 -32.54 -11.83 -4.48
N PHE A 4 -33.43 -12.73 -4.84
CA PHE A 4 -33.83 -12.93 -6.24
C PHE A 4 -34.44 -11.65 -6.78
N ILE A 5 -33.76 -11.00 -7.72
CA ILE A 5 -34.33 -9.88 -8.48
C ILE A 5 -35.52 -10.44 -9.28
N LYS A 6 -36.73 -9.90 -9.04
CA LYS A 6 -37.94 -10.35 -9.73
C LYS A 6 -37.80 -10.15 -11.24
N ALA A 7 -38.27 -11.09 -12.03
CA ALA A 7 -38.20 -11.08 -13.50
C ALA A 7 -38.70 -9.78 -14.17
N GLY A 8 -39.58 -9.02 -13.50
CA GLY A 8 -40.08 -7.72 -13.98
C GLY A 8 -39.05 -6.58 -13.98
N PHE A 9 -38.06 -6.63 -13.06
CA PHE A 9 -37.00 -5.61 -12.97
C PHE A 9 -36.08 -5.62 -14.20
N TRP A 10 -35.81 -6.80 -14.75
CA TRP A 10 -34.99 -6.97 -15.94
C TRP A 10 -35.62 -6.39 -17.20
N LYS A 11 -36.97 -6.41 -17.28
CA LYS A 11 -37.71 -5.90 -18.42
C LYS A 11 -37.64 -4.37 -18.53
N GLU A 12 -37.49 -3.67 -17.39
CA GLU A 12 -37.33 -2.22 -17.34
C GLU A 12 -35.90 -1.78 -17.71
N MET A 13 -34.89 -2.56 -17.31
CA MET A 13 -33.49 -2.26 -17.63
C MET A 13 -33.11 -2.54 -19.07
N CYS A 14 -33.81 -3.42 -19.76
CA CYS A 14 -33.53 -3.84 -21.13
C CYS A 14 -34.60 -3.40 -22.12
N THR A 15 -35.06 -2.16 -22.05
CA THR A 15 -36.11 -1.64 -22.94
C THR A 15 -35.74 -1.54 -24.43
N PRO A 16 -34.55 -1.90 -24.94
CA PRO A 16 -34.41 -2.33 -26.34
C PRO A 16 -34.05 -3.83 -26.50
N CYS A 17 -34.02 -4.64 -25.46
CA CYS A 17 -33.68 -6.06 -25.59
C CYS A 17 -34.84 -6.83 -26.19
N THR A 18 -34.84 -7.04 -27.48
CA THR A 18 -35.91 -7.70 -28.21
C THR A 18 -35.72 -9.17 -28.50
N GLY A 19 -34.61 -9.77 -28.06
CA GLY A 19 -34.29 -11.14 -28.38
C GLY A 19 -33.64 -11.95 -27.24
N TYR A 20 -33.87 -13.29 -27.28
CA TYR A 20 -33.26 -14.25 -26.36
C TYR A 20 -31.73 -14.15 -26.29
N LYS A 21 -31.07 -13.77 -27.40
CA LYS A 21 -29.61 -13.59 -27.46
C LYS A 21 -29.11 -12.42 -26.59
N ASP A 22 -29.90 -11.37 -26.48
CA ASP A 22 -29.55 -10.18 -25.69
C ASP A 22 -29.59 -10.50 -24.20
N TRP A 23 -30.60 -11.27 -23.79
CA TRP A 23 -30.68 -11.81 -22.41
C TRP A 23 -29.51 -12.73 -22.07
N LEU A 24 -29.13 -13.60 -23.01
CA LEU A 24 -28.01 -14.51 -22.81
C LEU A 24 -26.68 -13.77 -22.69
N ASN A 25 -26.50 -12.70 -23.45
CA ASN A 25 -25.34 -11.86 -23.40
C ASN A 25 -25.27 -11.06 -22.10
N LEU A 26 -26.39 -10.52 -21.66
CA LEU A 26 -26.48 -9.81 -20.38
C LEU A 26 -26.23 -10.76 -19.20
N ASP A 27 -26.82 -11.96 -19.20
CA ASP A 27 -26.58 -12.98 -18.18
C ASP A 27 -25.10 -13.42 -18.15
N LYS A 28 -24.48 -13.61 -19.31
CA LYS A 28 -23.04 -13.89 -19.41
C LYS A 28 -22.18 -12.76 -18.88
N LEU A 29 -22.55 -11.50 -19.18
CA LEU A 29 -21.83 -10.34 -18.68
C LEU A 29 -21.94 -10.25 -17.15
N ILE A 30 -23.15 -10.37 -16.61
CA ILE A 30 -23.40 -10.37 -15.16
C ILE A 30 -22.67 -11.52 -14.47
N ARG A 31 -22.67 -12.72 -15.04
CA ARG A 31 -21.94 -13.86 -14.49
C ARG A 31 -20.43 -13.68 -14.57
N LYS A 32 -19.96 -13.05 -15.64
CA LYS A 32 -18.55 -12.70 -15.79
C LYS A 32 -18.14 -11.71 -14.71
N GLU A 33 -18.90 -10.65 -14.50
CA GLU A 33 -18.63 -9.65 -13.45
C GLU A 33 -18.78 -10.27 -12.03
N ALA A 34 -19.82 -11.07 -11.80
CA ALA A 34 -20.03 -11.75 -10.53
C ALA A 34 -19.03 -12.90 -10.28
N GLY A 35 -18.57 -13.56 -11.35
CA GLY A 35 -17.63 -14.69 -11.25
C GLY A 35 -16.16 -14.28 -11.16
N THR A 36 -15.81 -13.08 -11.62
CA THR A 36 -14.44 -12.56 -11.49
C THR A 36 -14.17 -11.90 -10.15
N GLY A 37 -15.18 -11.83 -9.25
CA GLY A 37 -15.12 -11.00 -8.06
C GLY A 37 -14.49 -9.67 -8.46
N VAL A 38 -15.18 -8.56 -8.44
CA VAL A 38 -14.57 -7.27 -8.77
C VAL A 38 -13.27 -7.21 -8.01
N ARG A 39 -12.14 -7.40 -8.69
CA ARG A 39 -10.85 -7.16 -8.07
C ARG A 39 -10.86 -5.68 -7.80
N GLY A 40 -11.12 -5.31 -6.56
CA GLY A 40 -10.98 -3.94 -6.10
C GLY A 40 -9.61 -3.41 -6.52
N TRP A 41 -9.44 -2.13 -6.55
CA TRP A 41 -8.15 -1.53 -6.80
C TRP A 41 -7.18 -1.97 -5.70
N VAL A 42 -6.10 -2.63 -6.10
CA VAL A 42 -5.19 -3.30 -5.17
C VAL A 42 -3.76 -3.21 -5.68
N GLY A 43 -2.82 -3.05 -4.75
CA GLY A 43 -1.39 -3.08 -5.04
C GLY A 43 -0.59 -3.70 -3.91
N SER A 44 0.48 -4.39 -4.29
CA SER A 44 1.49 -4.92 -3.38
C SER A 44 2.87 -4.63 -3.93
N PHE A 45 3.70 -4.04 -3.09
CA PHE A 45 5.01 -3.51 -3.44
C PHE A 45 6.01 -3.84 -2.34
N TYR A 46 7.28 -3.94 -2.70
CA TYR A 46 8.32 -4.18 -1.71
C TYR A 46 9.66 -3.60 -2.15
N ASP A 47 10.57 -3.43 -1.18
CA ASP A 47 11.95 -3.00 -1.43
C ASP A 47 12.92 -4.06 -0.94
N THR A 48 13.88 -4.41 -1.79
CA THR A 48 14.94 -5.39 -1.51
C THR A 48 16.30 -4.74 -1.27
N THR A 49 16.33 -3.41 -1.13
CA THR A 49 17.55 -2.65 -0.84
C THR A 49 17.50 -2.05 0.56
N ASN A 50 18.67 -1.76 1.12
CA ASN A 50 18.73 -1.04 2.38
C ASN A 50 18.49 0.45 2.14
N GLN A 51 17.67 1.06 3.02
CA GLN A 51 17.42 2.49 3.00
C GLN A 51 18.00 3.13 4.25
N THR A 52 18.85 4.12 4.05
CA THR A 52 19.56 4.84 5.12
C THR A 52 19.29 6.32 5.03
N GLY A 53 19.48 7.03 6.13
CA GLY A 53 19.36 8.48 6.18
C GLY A 53 20.16 9.11 7.30
N ASN A 54 20.31 10.41 7.24
CA ASN A 54 20.92 11.20 8.29
C ASN A 54 19.88 11.68 9.30
N ALA A 55 20.30 11.90 10.54
CA ALA A 55 19.45 12.47 11.58
C ALA A 55 18.87 13.83 11.15
N GLY A 56 17.57 14.04 11.39
CA GLY A 56 16.84 15.25 11.03
C GLY A 56 16.53 15.40 9.53
N GLN A 57 16.88 14.41 8.72
CA GLN A 57 16.55 14.40 7.30
C GLN A 57 15.22 13.70 7.07
N VAL A 58 14.28 14.41 6.45
CA VAL A 58 13.04 13.81 5.96
C VAL A 58 13.33 13.06 4.67
N LEU A 59 12.98 11.78 4.67
CA LEU A 59 13.19 10.85 3.58
C LEU A 59 11.87 10.27 3.09
N THR A 60 11.85 9.78 1.87
CA THR A 60 10.73 9.01 1.33
C THR A 60 11.14 7.56 1.19
N MET A 61 10.33 6.63 1.70
CA MET A 61 10.58 5.20 1.56
C MET A 61 10.51 4.80 0.09
N SER A 62 11.48 4.00 -0.35
CA SER A 62 11.58 3.51 -1.72
C SER A 62 10.96 2.12 -1.87
N LEU A 63 10.46 1.85 -3.07
CA LEU A 63 9.87 0.59 -3.48
C LEU A 63 10.42 0.22 -4.85
N ASN A 64 11.17 -0.87 -4.96
CA ASN A 64 11.84 -1.27 -6.18
C ASN A 64 11.21 -2.47 -6.89
N ASN A 65 10.19 -3.07 -6.28
CA ASN A 65 9.49 -4.23 -6.82
C ASN A 65 7.97 -4.09 -6.65
N SER A 66 7.25 -4.79 -7.51
CA SER A 66 5.79 -4.84 -7.49
C SER A 66 5.29 -6.23 -7.86
N ASP A 67 4.20 -6.67 -7.26
CA ASP A 67 3.57 -7.94 -7.61
C ASP A 67 2.81 -7.84 -8.95
N PRO A 68 2.79 -8.92 -9.75
CA PRO A 68 2.19 -8.90 -11.09
C PRO A 68 0.65 -8.84 -11.09
N TRP A 69 0.01 -9.06 -9.94
CA TRP A 69 -1.45 -9.05 -9.81
C TRP A 69 -2.04 -7.70 -9.37
N ASN A 70 -1.21 -6.65 -9.32
CA ASN A 70 -1.63 -5.28 -9.03
C ASN A 70 -2.70 -4.80 -10.03
N ASN A 71 -3.69 -4.07 -9.54
CA ASN A 71 -4.79 -3.54 -10.34
C ASN A 71 -5.11 -2.10 -9.91
N GLY A 72 -4.90 -1.12 -10.83
CA GLY A 72 -5.21 0.29 -10.61
C GLY A 72 -4.37 0.99 -9.53
N VAL A 73 -3.38 0.30 -8.96
CA VAL A 73 -2.38 0.86 -8.04
C VAL A 73 -0.99 0.53 -8.58
N SER A 74 -0.11 1.51 -8.63
CA SER A 74 1.23 1.36 -9.20
C SER A 74 2.25 2.22 -8.47
N VAL A 75 3.53 1.86 -8.54
CA VAL A 75 4.63 2.70 -8.05
C VAL A 75 5.22 3.48 -9.22
N VAL A 76 5.37 4.79 -9.04
CA VAL A 76 6.00 5.70 -9.99
C VAL A 76 7.20 6.37 -9.31
N SER A 77 8.27 6.58 -10.06
CA SER A 77 9.52 7.17 -9.54
C SER A 77 10.11 6.45 -8.33
N GLY A 78 9.77 5.17 -8.14
CA GLY A 78 10.30 4.34 -7.06
C GLY A 78 9.77 4.64 -5.66
N ASN A 79 8.87 5.61 -5.49
CA ASN A 79 8.39 6.00 -4.15
C ASN A 79 6.99 6.64 -4.10
N GLN A 80 6.36 6.86 -5.24
CA GLN A 80 4.99 7.36 -5.34
C GLN A 80 4.04 6.21 -5.61
N ILE A 81 3.19 5.88 -4.67
CA ILE A 81 2.13 4.89 -4.83
C ILE A 81 0.94 5.60 -5.45
N ARG A 82 0.77 5.45 -6.76
CA ARG A 82 -0.26 6.11 -7.55
C ARG A 82 -1.54 5.29 -7.57
N ILE A 83 -2.65 5.97 -7.36
CA ILE A 83 -4.00 5.41 -7.34
C ILE A 83 -4.74 5.87 -8.60
N ALA A 84 -5.15 4.93 -9.44
CA ALA A 84 -5.78 5.25 -10.74
C ALA A 84 -7.19 5.83 -10.60
N ASN A 85 -7.93 5.48 -9.56
CA ASN A 85 -9.34 5.85 -9.39
C ASN A 85 -9.59 6.48 -8.03
N PRO A 86 -10.52 7.44 -7.95
CA PRO A 86 -10.97 7.99 -6.69
C PRO A 86 -11.61 6.93 -5.79
N GLY A 87 -11.54 7.15 -4.47
CA GLY A 87 -12.14 6.26 -3.48
C GLY A 87 -11.41 6.30 -2.14
N VAL A 88 -11.89 5.51 -1.21
CA VAL A 88 -11.25 5.31 0.09
C VAL A 88 -10.38 4.06 0.04
N TYR A 89 -9.14 4.21 0.47
CA TYR A 89 -8.12 3.16 0.43
C TYR A 89 -7.54 2.92 1.82
N ASN A 90 -7.19 1.66 2.06
CA ASN A 90 -6.35 1.24 3.17
C ASN A 90 -4.94 0.99 2.64
N ILE A 91 -3.95 1.64 3.23
CA ILE A 91 -2.53 1.35 3.00
C ILE A 91 -1.94 0.73 4.25
N GLN A 92 -1.28 -0.39 4.10
CA GLN A 92 -0.56 -1.10 5.16
C GLN A 92 0.90 -1.18 4.78
N PHE A 93 1.77 -1.05 5.76
CA PHE A 93 3.21 -1.28 5.54
C PHE A 93 3.83 -2.10 6.65
N SER A 94 4.98 -2.68 6.32
CA SER A 94 5.86 -3.37 7.24
C SER A 94 7.30 -3.01 6.87
N ALA A 95 8.01 -2.33 7.76
CA ALA A 95 9.41 -1.95 7.58
C ALA A 95 10.29 -2.67 8.60
N GLN A 96 11.30 -3.39 8.10
CA GLN A 96 12.33 -4.04 8.91
C GLN A 96 13.36 -2.98 9.30
N MET A 97 13.31 -2.50 10.52
CA MET A 97 14.20 -1.43 10.99
C MET A 97 15.23 -1.99 11.96
N VAL A 98 16.46 -1.59 11.77
CA VAL A 98 17.57 -1.93 12.66
C VAL A 98 18.37 -0.70 13.04
N LYS A 99 18.82 -0.66 14.28
CA LYS A 99 19.83 0.27 14.73
C LYS A 99 21.17 -0.46 14.84
N GLU A 100 22.05 -0.18 13.88
CA GLU A 100 23.33 -0.89 13.75
C GLU A 100 24.40 -0.39 14.76
N SER A 101 24.33 0.87 15.18
CA SER A 101 25.37 1.48 16.01
C SER A 101 24.82 2.54 16.97
N GLY A 102 25.65 2.94 17.92
CA GLY A 102 25.35 3.98 18.92
C GLY A 102 24.64 3.46 20.17
N ASN A 103 25.04 3.94 21.33
CA ASN A 103 24.55 3.49 22.64
C ASN A 103 23.38 4.32 23.21
N SER A 104 23.05 5.46 22.56
CA SER A 104 21.94 6.32 22.97
C SER A 104 20.63 5.88 22.33
N SER A 105 19.51 6.18 22.95
CA SER A 105 18.19 5.99 22.38
C SER A 105 18.01 6.83 21.11
N SER A 106 17.25 6.30 20.16
CA SER A 106 16.91 6.97 18.91
C SER A 106 15.44 6.77 18.60
N HIS A 107 14.89 7.64 17.77
CA HIS A 107 13.51 7.51 17.32
C HIS A 107 13.47 7.64 15.80
N VAL A 108 12.51 6.96 15.22
CA VAL A 108 12.11 7.15 13.82
C VAL A 108 10.66 7.60 13.83
N HIS A 109 10.36 8.67 13.12
CA HIS A 109 9.01 9.07 12.81
C HIS A 109 8.65 8.54 11.43
N VAL A 110 7.44 8.01 11.29
CA VAL A 110 6.91 7.55 10.00
C VAL A 110 5.51 8.13 9.83
N TRP A 111 5.23 8.67 8.65
CA TRP A 111 3.93 9.27 8.33
C TRP A 111 3.59 9.14 6.85
N LEU A 112 2.36 9.51 6.51
CA LEU A 112 1.84 9.50 5.16
C LEU A 112 1.90 10.92 4.57
N SER A 113 2.28 11.00 3.29
CA SER A 113 2.15 12.21 2.48
C SER A 113 1.27 11.91 1.28
N GLN A 114 0.35 12.80 0.94
CA GLN A 114 -0.54 12.68 -0.22
C GLN A 114 -0.33 13.88 -1.14
N ASN A 115 -0.06 13.62 -2.43
CA ASN A 115 0.21 14.63 -3.44
C ASN A 115 1.30 15.63 -3.03
N GLY A 116 2.30 15.16 -2.26
CA GLY A 116 3.42 15.98 -1.77
C GLY A 116 3.14 16.77 -0.49
N THR A 117 1.92 16.67 0.07
CA THR A 117 1.55 17.32 1.32
C THR A 117 1.43 16.27 2.44
N ASP A 118 2.03 16.54 3.59
CA ASP A 118 1.96 15.63 4.73
C ASP A 118 0.54 15.55 5.28
N VAL A 119 0.08 14.32 5.50
CA VAL A 119 -1.27 14.07 6.03
C VAL A 119 -1.27 14.34 7.54
N PRO A 120 -2.10 15.29 8.03
CA PRO A 120 -2.18 15.58 9.46
C PRO A 120 -2.54 14.34 10.28
N TYR A 121 -1.94 14.21 11.47
CA TYR A 121 -2.19 13.12 12.42
C TYR A 121 -1.84 11.71 11.93
N SER A 122 -1.08 11.57 10.84
CA SER A 122 -0.63 10.28 10.34
C SER A 122 0.70 9.82 10.93
N ALA A 123 1.43 10.70 11.62
CA ALA A 123 2.76 10.38 12.16
C ALA A 123 2.69 9.45 13.37
N SER A 124 3.61 8.49 13.39
CA SER A 124 3.87 7.60 14.53
C SER A 124 5.37 7.52 14.82
N GLN A 125 5.72 7.28 16.07
CA GLN A 125 7.10 7.19 16.53
C GLN A 125 7.47 5.74 16.87
N VAL A 126 8.60 5.29 16.36
CA VAL A 126 9.26 4.04 16.73
C VAL A 126 10.51 4.36 17.52
N SER A 127 10.68 3.76 18.69
CA SER A 127 11.80 4.05 19.59
C SER A 127 12.79 2.88 19.66
N PHE A 128 14.06 3.19 19.55
CA PHE A 128 15.20 2.26 19.63
C PHE A 128 16.02 2.58 20.87
N PRO A 129 15.91 1.80 21.95
CA PRO A 129 16.57 2.11 23.22
C PRO A 129 18.09 1.93 23.18
N SER A 130 18.60 1.06 22.32
CA SER A 130 20.04 0.73 22.21
C SER A 130 20.40 0.28 20.79
N ASN A 131 21.68 -0.03 20.55
CA ASN A 131 22.15 -0.65 19.33
C ASN A 131 21.73 -2.13 19.21
N SER A 132 21.84 -2.69 18.01
CA SER A 132 21.50 -4.08 17.68
C SER A 132 20.05 -4.46 18.00
N VAL A 133 19.14 -3.49 18.00
CA VAL A 133 17.71 -3.70 18.16
C VAL A 133 17.06 -3.76 16.79
N TYR A 134 16.35 -4.85 16.53
CA TYR A 134 15.54 -5.07 15.34
C TYR A 134 14.07 -4.85 15.67
N ILE A 135 13.39 -4.02 14.90
CA ILE A 135 11.97 -3.72 15.07
C ILE A 135 11.29 -3.84 13.72
N VAL A 136 10.14 -4.47 13.71
CA VAL A 136 9.22 -4.39 12.59
C VAL A 136 8.23 -3.28 12.89
N ALA A 137 8.37 -2.15 12.19
CA ALA A 137 7.38 -1.08 12.23
C ALA A 137 6.26 -1.41 11.25
N ALA A 138 5.05 -1.62 11.76
CA ALA A 138 3.92 -2.02 10.92
C ALA A 138 2.63 -1.46 11.48
N TRP A 139 1.89 -0.73 10.66
CA TRP A 139 0.51 -0.28 10.90
C TRP A 139 -0.16 0.09 9.58
N ASN A 140 -1.34 0.66 9.65
CA ASN A 140 -2.09 1.06 8.46
C ASN A 140 -2.71 2.44 8.63
N TRP A 141 -3.01 3.05 7.50
CA TRP A 141 -3.82 4.27 7.41
C TRP A 141 -4.96 4.06 6.42
N PHE A 142 -6.01 4.84 6.63
CA PHE A 142 -7.02 5.08 5.62
C PHE A 142 -6.80 6.47 5.03
N PHE A 143 -6.97 6.59 3.72
CA PHE A 143 -6.91 7.86 3.01
C PHE A 143 -7.93 7.87 1.87
N GLU A 144 -8.36 9.05 1.49
CA GLU A 144 -9.29 9.27 0.39
C GLU A 144 -8.55 9.93 -0.78
N THR A 145 -8.82 9.43 -2.00
CA THR A 145 -8.45 10.10 -3.24
C THR A 145 -9.72 10.65 -3.88
N THR A 146 -9.68 11.90 -4.34
CA THR A 146 -10.83 12.59 -4.94
C THR A 146 -10.70 12.73 -6.45
N ALA A 147 -9.50 12.55 -6.98
CA ALA A 147 -9.20 12.60 -8.41
C ALA A 147 -8.38 11.39 -8.87
N PRO A 148 -8.45 11.04 -10.17
CA PRO A 148 -7.61 9.99 -10.73
C PRO A 148 -6.13 10.35 -10.66
N ASN A 149 -5.30 9.31 -10.45
CA ASN A 149 -3.84 9.42 -10.44
C ASN A 149 -3.24 10.24 -9.30
N GLU A 150 -3.98 10.48 -8.24
CA GLU A 150 -3.39 10.94 -6.99
C GLU A 150 -2.41 9.90 -6.46
N TYR A 151 -1.45 10.35 -5.65
CA TYR A 151 -0.45 9.45 -5.09
C TYR A 151 -0.24 9.68 -3.61
N VAL A 152 0.20 8.62 -2.94
CA VAL A 152 0.66 8.67 -1.56
C VAL A 152 2.12 8.21 -1.47
N GLN A 153 2.81 8.70 -0.44
CA GLN A 153 4.19 8.35 -0.13
C GLN A 153 4.32 8.07 1.36
N LEU A 154 5.15 7.10 1.71
CA LEU A 154 5.57 6.86 3.08
C LEU A 154 6.80 7.72 3.35
N LYS A 155 6.70 8.62 4.32
CA LYS A 155 7.80 9.48 4.78
C LYS A 155 8.37 8.94 6.07
N TRP A 156 9.65 9.16 6.28
CA TRP A 156 10.30 8.84 7.53
C TRP A 156 11.41 9.82 7.85
N GLU A 157 11.70 9.97 9.15
CA GLU A 157 12.77 10.83 9.67
C GLU A 157 13.43 10.15 10.85
N ILE A 158 14.76 10.14 10.86
CA ILE A 158 15.56 9.72 12.00
C ILE A 158 15.72 10.93 12.91
N ASN A 159 14.98 10.98 14.00
CA ASN A 159 15.12 12.02 15.02
C ASN A 159 16.15 11.58 16.06
N SER A 160 17.39 11.83 15.79
CA SER A 160 18.50 11.48 16.67
C SER A 160 19.56 12.59 16.62
N ASN A 161 20.04 12.99 17.78
CA ASN A 161 21.18 13.93 17.89
C ASN A 161 22.51 13.29 17.51
N VAL A 162 22.54 12.01 17.17
CA VAL A 162 23.72 11.22 16.87
C VAL A 162 23.46 10.40 15.61
N ASN A 163 24.44 10.30 14.74
CA ASN A 163 24.38 9.46 13.54
C ASN A 163 24.39 7.98 13.96
N ASN A 164 23.23 7.41 14.20
CA ASN A 164 23.04 6.15 14.95
C ASN A 164 22.85 4.92 14.06
N GLY A 165 23.17 5.00 12.76
CA GLY A 165 23.10 3.83 11.89
C GLY A 165 21.70 3.18 11.86
N LEU A 166 20.63 3.98 11.78
CA LEU A 166 19.28 3.44 11.58
C LEU A 166 19.08 3.14 10.10
N VAL A 167 18.62 1.92 9.83
CA VAL A 167 18.46 1.36 8.50
C VAL A 167 17.10 0.68 8.40
N ILE A 168 16.42 0.87 7.28
CA ILE A 168 15.40 -0.07 6.83
C ILE A 168 16.15 -1.16 6.07
N GLU A 169 16.24 -2.36 6.67
CA GLU A 169 17.18 -3.40 6.24
C GLU A 169 16.48 -4.51 5.45
N SER A 170 16.99 -4.82 4.29
CA SER A 170 16.66 -6.05 3.55
C SER A 170 17.71 -7.12 3.79
N ARG A 171 17.33 -8.40 3.71
CA ARG A 171 18.24 -9.53 3.91
C ARG A 171 18.10 -10.56 2.81
N SER A 172 19.23 -11.09 2.39
CA SER A 172 19.25 -12.22 1.48
C SER A 172 18.69 -13.49 2.12
N ALA A 173 18.25 -14.43 1.30
CA ALA A 173 17.83 -15.75 1.76
C ALA A 173 18.96 -16.47 2.48
N VAL A 174 18.63 -17.15 3.60
CA VAL A 174 19.59 -17.93 4.39
C VAL A 174 18.99 -19.29 4.75
N GLY A 175 19.62 -20.35 4.30
CA GLY A 175 19.10 -21.70 4.51
C GLY A 175 17.72 -21.89 3.89
N ASN A 176 16.74 -22.26 4.70
CA ASN A 176 15.34 -22.42 4.29
C ASN A 176 14.50 -21.12 4.44
N VAL A 177 15.11 -20.03 4.92
CA VAL A 177 14.41 -18.75 5.08
C VAL A 177 14.50 -17.95 3.79
N PRO A 178 13.37 -17.55 3.19
CA PRO A 178 13.37 -16.67 2.02
C PRO A 178 14.04 -15.32 2.30
N ALA A 179 14.41 -14.61 1.26
CA ALA A 179 14.87 -13.24 1.38
C ALA A 179 13.80 -12.36 2.06
N ILE A 180 14.27 -11.43 2.89
CA ILE A 180 13.42 -10.53 3.68
C ILE A 180 13.50 -9.15 3.03
N PRO A 181 12.42 -8.62 2.47
CA PRO A 181 12.37 -7.22 2.03
C PRO A 181 12.51 -6.27 3.21
N GLY A 182 13.20 -5.16 3.00
CA GLY A 182 13.29 -4.11 4.02
C GLY A 182 11.96 -3.40 4.24
N LEU A 183 11.17 -3.28 3.19
CA LEU A 183 9.86 -2.66 3.20
C LEU A 183 8.87 -3.48 2.37
N ILE A 184 7.69 -3.67 2.90
CA ILE A 184 6.52 -4.20 2.16
C ILE A 184 5.38 -3.20 2.32
N VAL A 185 4.66 -2.91 1.24
CA VAL A 185 3.49 -2.04 1.25
C VAL A 185 2.36 -2.70 0.46
N THR A 186 1.19 -2.73 1.05
CA THR A 186 -0.04 -3.17 0.38
C THR A 186 -1.09 -2.09 0.43
N VAL A 187 -1.84 -1.95 -0.66
CA VAL A 187 -2.94 -0.99 -0.79
C VAL A 187 -4.16 -1.71 -1.30
N ASN A 188 -5.31 -1.44 -0.70
CA ASN A 188 -6.59 -1.94 -1.18
C ASN A 188 -7.70 -0.91 -1.02
N GLN A 189 -8.58 -0.84 -2.01
CA GLN A 189 -9.78 -0.01 -1.93
C GLN A 189 -10.77 -0.63 -0.93
N VAL A 190 -11.41 0.24 -0.14
CA VAL A 190 -12.37 -0.15 0.90
C VAL A 190 -13.72 0.58 0.77
N GLY A 191 -13.77 1.62 -0.06
CA GLY A 191 -14.98 2.38 -0.34
C GLY A 191 -14.88 3.26 -1.57
#